data_d423bc3d8b3baa7e5eb78ccaaaaf947d
#
_entry.id   d423bc3d8b3baa7e5eb78ccaaaaf947d
#
_cell.length_a   1.000
_cell.length_b   1.000
_cell.length_c   1.000
_cell.angle_alpha   90.00
_cell.angle_beta   90.00
_cell.angle_gamma   90.00
#
_symmetry.space_group_name_H-M   'P 1'
#
loop_
_entity.id
_entity.type
_entity.pdbx_description
1 polymer ?
#
loop_
_entity_poly.entity_id
_entity_poly.type
_entity_poly.pdbx_seq_one_letter_code
_entity_poly.pdbx_strand_id
1 'polypeptide(L)'
;MNKKYTYKNLVEILNETYYLKGDEESIGIDGIHMTKIASKTQMTFIDENRKDKAELLSNCSAGLIIGDEELLKYRKQEQNILVVQNPKVCFSLISNRFFVPRPTPSLSSKASIGGAAKIGNGVYIGANSIIGKVEIGDNTQIMGNVWIGDNVKIGDNVIVQAGCVLGADGHGYNRDNDKKAIQFPHIGGIIIEDDVELGANTCVDNGALTQTIIGYGSKIDNLVHVGHNVKIGKCVHIAANSSVAGSSVIGDYSELWLGVSVADGIKIGDNCNIGIGSVVIKNVESNKKCFGNPARVYSNNIK
;
A
#
# COMPACT_ATOMS: atom_id res chain seq x y z
N MET A 1 -25.57 -12.73 -12.56
CA MET A 1 -24.77 -12.34 -13.73
C MET A 1 -23.83 -11.22 -13.29
N ASN A 2 -22.54 -11.35 -13.56
CA ASN A 2 -21.59 -10.27 -13.26
C ASN A 2 -21.92 -9.04 -14.13
N LYS A 3 -21.75 -7.85 -13.56
CA LYS A 3 -21.95 -6.59 -14.29
C LYS A 3 -20.92 -6.50 -15.42
N LYS A 4 -21.37 -6.22 -16.64
CA LYS A 4 -20.49 -5.97 -17.77
C LYS A 4 -20.21 -4.47 -17.92
N TYR A 5 -18.96 -4.15 -18.20
CA TYR A 5 -18.49 -2.78 -18.42
C TYR A 5 -18.09 -2.60 -19.90
N THR A 6 -18.55 -1.54 -20.51
CA THR A 6 -18.16 -1.13 -21.87
C THR A 6 -16.76 -0.51 -21.86
N TYR A 7 -16.16 -0.36 -23.04
CA TYR A 7 -14.90 0.35 -23.20
C TYR A 7 -14.95 1.73 -22.53
N LYS A 8 -15.97 2.53 -22.81
CA LYS A 8 -16.13 3.88 -22.22
C LYS A 8 -16.11 3.87 -20.70
N ASN A 9 -16.81 2.92 -20.08
CA ASN A 9 -16.78 2.80 -18.62
C ASN A 9 -15.37 2.54 -18.08
N LEU A 10 -14.59 1.68 -18.76
CA LEU A 10 -13.27 1.28 -18.27
C LEU A 10 -12.25 2.40 -18.38
N VAL A 11 -12.31 3.23 -19.42
CA VAL A 11 -11.33 4.27 -19.67
C VAL A 11 -11.64 5.62 -19.03
N GLU A 12 -12.87 5.82 -18.52
CA GLU A 12 -13.30 7.10 -17.90
C GLU A 12 -12.44 7.55 -16.73
N ILE A 13 -11.72 6.60 -16.09
CA ILE A 13 -10.86 6.86 -14.93
C ILE A 13 -9.41 7.18 -15.31
N LEU A 14 -9.06 7.07 -16.59
CA LEU A 14 -7.68 7.26 -17.04
C LEU A 14 -7.38 8.73 -17.28
N ASN A 15 -6.32 9.22 -16.65
CA ASN A 15 -5.83 10.60 -16.79
C ASN A 15 -4.61 10.69 -17.73
N GLU A 16 -4.21 9.58 -18.35
CA GLU A 16 -3.09 9.51 -19.30
C GLU A 16 -3.56 9.44 -20.75
N THR A 17 -2.65 9.64 -21.68
CA THR A 17 -2.93 9.47 -23.11
C THR A 17 -3.10 8.00 -23.44
N TYR A 18 -4.22 7.66 -24.07
CA TYR A 18 -4.54 6.31 -24.51
C TYR A 18 -5.27 6.32 -25.85
N TYR A 19 -5.27 5.19 -26.56
CA TYR A 19 -6.15 4.95 -27.69
C TYR A 19 -6.46 3.47 -27.85
N LEU A 20 -7.60 3.18 -28.50
CA LEU A 20 -8.01 1.82 -28.80
C LEU A 20 -7.60 1.44 -30.22
N LYS A 21 -7.00 0.27 -30.37
CA LYS A 21 -6.86 -0.41 -31.66
C LYS A 21 -7.76 -1.64 -31.65
N GLY A 22 -8.91 -1.52 -32.30
CA GLY A 22 -9.93 -2.59 -32.31
C GLY A 22 -11.35 -2.05 -32.53
N ASP A 23 -12.32 -2.86 -32.15
CA ASP A 23 -13.75 -2.54 -32.25
C ASP A 23 -14.32 -2.24 -30.85
N GLU A 24 -14.59 -0.98 -30.56
CA GLU A 24 -15.11 -0.50 -29.29
C GLU A 24 -16.44 -1.17 -28.92
N GLU A 25 -17.34 -1.34 -29.89
CA GLU A 25 -18.68 -1.89 -29.66
C GLU A 25 -18.67 -3.38 -29.29
N SER A 26 -17.58 -4.08 -29.64
CA SER A 26 -17.40 -5.49 -29.27
C SER A 26 -16.95 -5.69 -27.82
N ILE A 27 -16.54 -4.61 -27.12
CA ILE A 27 -15.95 -4.69 -25.77
C ILE A 27 -17.05 -4.71 -24.71
N GLY A 28 -17.15 -5.86 -24.02
CA GLY A 28 -18.03 -6.03 -22.85
C GLY A 28 -17.32 -6.90 -21.82
N ILE A 29 -16.75 -6.27 -20.79
CA ILE A 29 -15.86 -6.92 -19.82
C ILE A 29 -16.59 -7.14 -18.50
N ASP A 30 -16.57 -8.36 -17.99
CA ASP A 30 -17.18 -8.77 -16.74
C ASP A 30 -16.15 -9.34 -15.71
N GLY A 31 -14.86 -9.33 -16.06
CA GLY A 31 -13.80 -9.80 -15.18
C GLY A 31 -12.41 -9.55 -15.74
N ILE A 32 -11.44 -9.96 -14.97
CA ILE A 32 -10.00 -9.88 -15.27
C ILE A 32 -9.35 -11.25 -15.16
N HIS A 33 -8.35 -11.53 -15.99
CA HIS A 33 -7.62 -12.78 -15.91
C HIS A 33 -6.21 -12.69 -16.48
N MET A 34 -5.39 -13.73 -16.24
CA MET A 34 -4.05 -13.87 -16.84
C MET A 34 -4.17 -14.02 -18.35
N THR A 35 -3.23 -13.45 -19.09
CA THR A 35 -3.21 -13.38 -20.57
C THR A 35 -3.47 -14.72 -21.26
N LYS A 36 -2.87 -15.81 -20.75
CA LYS A 36 -2.97 -17.14 -21.39
C LYS A 36 -4.35 -17.81 -21.30
N ILE A 37 -5.19 -17.38 -20.34
CA ILE A 37 -6.48 -18.02 -20.03
C ILE A 37 -7.66 -17.05 -19.99
N ALA A 38 -7.43 -15.78 -20.28
CA ALA A 38 -8.48 -14.79 -20.36
C ALA A 38 -9.44 -15.07 -21.53
N SER A 39 -10.74 -14.98 -21.26
CA SER A 39 -11.81 -15.16 -22.24
C SER A 39 -12.23 -13.85 -22.91
N LYS A 40 -13.11 -13.94 -23.92
CA LYS A 40 -13.64 -12.78 -24.66
C LYS A 40 -14.41 -11.76 -23.80
N THR A 41 -14.81 -12.11 -22.58
CA THR A 41 -15.46 -11.19 -21.64
C THR A 41 -14.52 -10.72 -20.53
N GLN A 42 -13.23 -10.98 -20.66
CA GLN A 42 -12.24 -10.63 -19.66
C GLN A 42 -11.19 -9.68 -20.20
N MET A 43 -10.63 -8.89 -19.30
CA MET A 43 -9.53 -7.97 -19.55
C MET A 43 -8.22 -8.58 -19.01
N THR A 44 -7.13 -8.30 -19.71
CA THR A 44 -5.77 -8.65 -19.32
C THR A 44 -4.79 -7.56 -19.70
N PHE A 45 -3.52 -7.72 -19.33
CA PHE A 45 -2.45 -6.83 -19.79
C PHE A 45 -1.20 -7.61 -20.20
N ILE A 46 -0.37 -6.99 -21.03
CA ILE A 46 0.97 -7.45 -21.39
C ILE A 46 1.93 -6.31 -21.05
N ASP A 47 2.82 -6.56 -20.09
CA ASP A 47 3.79 -5.60 -19.58
C ASP A 47 4.76 -5.17 -20.70
N GLU A 48 5.13 -3.90 -20.73
CA GLU A 48 6.02 -3.30 -21.73
C GLU A 48 7.43 -3.92 -21.75
N ASN A 49 7.88 -4.50 -20.65
CA ASN A 49 9.21 -5.11 -20.54
C ASN A 49 9.24 -6.60 -20.94
N ARG A 50 8.10 -7.18 -21.35
CA ARG A 50 8.02 -8.59 -21.74
C ARG A 50 8.72 -8.84 -23.08
N LYS A 51 9.57 -9.86 -23.12
CA LYS A 51 10.28 -10.29 -24.35
C LYS A 51 9.45 -11.23 -25.21
N ASP A 52 8.48 -11.91 -24.63
CA ASP A 52 7.61 -12.91 -25.26
C ASP A 52 6.23 -12.33 -25.69
N LYS A 53 6.17 -11.03 -25.98
CA LYS A 53 4.93 -10.32 -26.37
C LYS A 53 4.18 -11.01 -27.51
N ALA A 54 4.91 -11.44 -28.56
CA ALA A 54 4.33 -12.10 -29.73
C ALA A 54 3.64 -13.43 -29.37
N GLU A 55 4.30 -14.26 -28.56
CA GLU A 55 3.75 -15.53 -28.09
C GLU A 55 2.51 -15.30 -27.21
N LEU A 56 2.62 -14.40 -26.23
CA LEU A 56 1.51 -14.08 -25.34
C LEU A 56 0.29 -13.60 -26.10
N LEU A 57 0.48 -12.67 -27.04
CA LEU A 57 -0.61 -12.09 -27.82
C LEU A 57 -1.22 -13.10 -28.79
N SER A 58 -0.41 -13.97 -29.41
CA SER A 58 -0.90 -15.00 -30.33
C SER A 58 -1.86 -16.00 -29.68
N ASN A 59 -1.68 -16.26 -28.39
CA ASN A 59 -2.48 -17.19 -27.59
C ASN A 59 -3.54 -16.52 -26.72
N CYS A 60 -3.71 -15.19 -26.84
CA CYS A 60 -4.63 -14.43 -26.00
C CYS A 60 -6.01 -14.29 -26.65
N SER A 61 -7.06 -14.70 -25.93
CA SER A 61 -8.46 -14.58 -26.33
C SER A 61 -9.23 -13.53 -25.53
N ALA A 62 -8.55 -12.66 -24.78
CA ALA A 62 -9.17 -11.62 -23.98
C ALA A 62 -9.99 -10.64 -24.82
N GLY A 63 -11.14 -10.19 -24.27
CA GLY A 63 -11.99 -9.18 -24.93
C GLY A 63 -11.35 -7.79 -24.98
N LEU A 64 -10.46 -7.48 -24.02
CA LEU A 64 -9.64 -6.27 -24.01
C LEU A 64 -8.25 -6.58 -23.47
N ILE A 65 -7.23 -6.19 -24.21
CA ILE A 65 -5.82 -6.34 -23.85
C ILE A 65 -5.24 -4.95 -23.64
N ILE A 66 -4.62 -4.69 -22.49
CA ILE A 66 -3.89 -3.45 -22.24
C ILE A 66 -2.43 -3.69 -22.59
N GLY A 67 -1.84 -2.83 -23.42
CA GLY A 67 -0.47 -2.97 -23.88
C GLY A 67 0.15 -1.67 -24.33
N ASP A 68 1.43 -1.73 -24.64
CA ASP A 68 2.18 -0.62 -25.21
C ASP A 68 2.08 -0.58 -26.76
N GLU A 69 2.61 0.49 -27.37
CA GLU A 69 2.64 0.68 -28.82
C GLU A 69 3.34 -0.49 -29.54
N GLU A 70 4.39 -1.04 -28.94
CA GLU A 70 5.14 -2.14 -29.54
C GLU A 70 4.29 -3.40 -29.73
N LEU A 71 3.30 -3.63 -28.85
CA LEU A 71 2.42 -4.79 -28.92
C LEU A 71 1.64 -4.86 -30.23
N LEU A 72 1.35 -3.70 -30.86
CA LEU A 72 0.62 -3.63 -32.12
C LEU A 72 1.31 -4.35 -33.29
N LYS A 73 2.63 -4.52 -33.26
CA LYS A 73 3.38 -5.27 -34.29
C LYS A 73 2.93 -6.73 -34.40
N TYR A 74 2.37 -7.27 -33.33
CA TYR A 74 1.98 -8.69 -33.24
C TYR A 74 0.46 -8.87 -33.21
N ARG A 75 -0.33 -7.77 -33.32
CA ARG A 75 -1.79 -7.77 -33.18
C ARG A 75 -2.46 -8.54 -34.32
N LYS A 76 -3.41 -9.41 -33.98
CA LYS A 76 -4.39 -9.96 -34.93
C LYS A 76 -5.57 -9.00 -35.08
N GLN A 77 -6.22 -9.05 -36.26
CA GLN A 77 -7.28 -8.10 -36.61
C GLN A 77 -8.44 -8.08 -35.61
N GLU A 78 -8.78 -9.24 -35.06
CA GLU A 78 -9.91 -9.43 -34.14
C GLU A 78 -9.61 -9.04 -32.68
N GLN A 79 -8.36 -8.69 -32.34
CA GLN A 79 -7.98 -8.35 -30.97
C GLN A 79 -8.20 -6.87 -30.69
N ASN A 80 -8.77 -6.56 -29.52
CA ASN A 80 -8.90 -5.20 -29.01
C ASN A 80 -7.74 -4.88 -28.07
N ILE A 81 -6.93 -3.89 -28.42
CA ILE A 81 -5.79 -3.44 -27.62
C ILE A 81 -5.99 -2.00 -27.19
N LEU A 82 -6.08 -1.77 -25.89
CA LEU A 82 -5.96 -0.44 -25.29
C LEU A 82 -4.47 -0.10 -25.15
N VAL A 83 -4.03 0.85 -25.95
CA VAL A 83 -2.62 1.27 -25.98
C VAL A 83 -2.41 2.39 -24.98
N VAL A 84 -1.45 2.18 -24.07
CA VAL A 84 -1.06 3.09 -22.99
C VAL A 84 0.45 3.08 -22.80
N GLN A 85 0.96 4.09 -22.10
CA GLN A 85 2.38 4.17 -21.80
C GLN A 85 2.81 3.14 -20.73
N ASN A 86 1.96 2.90 -19.71
CA ASN A 86 2.25 1.95 -18.63
C ASN A 86 1.10 0.93 -18.47
N PRO A 87 1.15 -0.20 -19.20
CA PRO A 87 0.07 -1.18 -19.22
C PRO A 87 -0.27 -1.76 -17.84
N LYS A 88 0.73 -1.98 -17.00
CA LYS A 88 0.54 -2.55 -15.66
C LYS A 88 -0.19 -1.59 -14.72
N VAL A 89 0.17 -0.30 -14.75
CA VAL A 89 -0.51 0.73 -13.95
C VAL A 89 -1.94 0.91 -14.43
N CYS A 90 -2.16 1.04 -15.73
CA CYS A 90 -3.49 1.16 -16.32
C CYS A 90 -4.39 -0.03 -15.94
N PHE A 91 -3.90 -1.26 -16.09
CA PHE A 91 -4.62 -2.46 -15.68
C PHE A 91 -4.98 -2.43 -14.19
N SER A 92 -4.03 -2.01 -13.32
CA SER A 92 -4.26 -1.93 -11.88
C SER A 92 -5.34 -0.91 -11.53
N LEU A 93 -5.33 0.28 -12.14
CA LEU A 93 -6.34 1.31 -11.93
C LEU A 93 -7.73 0.81 -12.29
N ILE A 94 -7.91 0.28 -13.50
CA ILE A 94 -9.19 -0.26 -13.98
C ILE A 94 -9.63 -1.43 -13.09
N SER A 95 -8.73 -2.36 -12.79
CA SER A 95 -9.04 -3.55 -11.98
C SER A 95 -9.52 -3.18 -10.58
N ASN A 96 -8.83 -2.29 -9.90
CA ASN A 96 -9.17 -1.83 -8.56
C ASN A 96 -10.52 -1.10 -8.52
N ARG A 97 -10.86 -0.39 -9.59
CA ARG A 97 -12.12 0.36 -9.67
C ARG A 97 -13.33 -0.53 -9.92
N PHE A 98 -13.21 -1.51 -10.81
CA PHE A 98 -14.37 -2.21 -11.36
C PHE A 98 -14.46 -3.69 -10.95
N PHE A 99 -13.35 -4.34 -10.62
CA PHE A 99 -13.30 -5.80 -10.45
C PHE A 99 -12.82 -6.26 -9.08
N VAL A 100 -12.12 -5.42 -8.31
CA VAL A 100 -11.71 -5.77 -6.94
C VAL A 100 -12.87 -5.51 -5.98
N PRO A 101 -13.40 -6.55 -5.31
CA PRO A 101 -14.44 -6.36 -4.31
C PRO A 101 -13.93 -5.49 -3.15
N ARG A 102 -14.71 -4.50 -2.77
CA ARG A 102 -14.47 -3.71 -1.56
C ARG A 102 -15.59 -3.95 -0.56
N PRO A 103 -15.30 -3.94 0.75
CA PRO A 103 -16.35 -4.01 1.75
C PRO A 103 -17.38 -2.91 1.54
N THR A 104 -18.65 -3.25 1.67
CA THR A 104 -19.71 -2.24 1.72
C THR A 104 -19.58 -1.43 3.00
N PRO A 105 -19.62 -0.08 2.94
CA PRO A 105 -19.56 0.76 4.13
C PRO A 105 -20.55 0.32 5.20
N SER A 106 -20.04 0.00 6.38
CA SER A 106 -20.84 -0.43 7.52
C SER A 106 -20.00 -0.54 8.80
N LEU A 107 -20.61 -0.34 9.93
CA LEU A 107 -20.01 -0.57 11.25
C LEU A 107 -20.55 -1.88 11.78
N SER A 108 -19.69 -2.88 11.94
CA SER A 108 -20.11 -4.20 12.46
C SER A 108 -20.69 -4.08 13.85
N SER A 109 -21.84 -4.71 14.08
CA SER A 109 -22.43 -4.83 15.42
C SER A 109 -21.56 -5.63 16.41
N LYS A 110 -20.56 -6.35 15.91
CA LYS A 110 -19.56 -7.07 16.72
C LYS A 110 -18.28 -6.28 16.97
N ALA A 111 -18.19 -5.03 16.48
CA ALA A 111 -17.09 -4.12 16.82
C ALA A 111 -17.44 -3.36 18.10
N SER A 112 -16.42 -3.12 18.94
CA SER A 112 -16.54 -2.23 20.11
C SER A 112 -16.00 -0.85 19.73
N ILE A 113 -16.88 0.14 19.68
CA ILE A 113 -16.52 1.50 19.25
C ILE A 113 -16.76 2.44 20.42
N GLY A 114 -15.70 3.17 20.84
CA GLY A 114 -15.77 4.15 21.94
C GLY A 114 -16.73 5.30 21.61
N GLY A 115 -17.53 5.74 22.59
CA GLY A 115 -18.53 6.78 22.40
C GLY A 115 -17.97 8.16 21.99
N ALA A 116 -16.66 8.37 22.09
CA ALA A 116 -15.98 9.60 21.69
C ALA A 116 -15.27 9.46 20.31
N ALA A 117 -15.41 8.33 19.61
CA ALA A 117 -14.89 8.16 18.28
C ALA A 117 -15.66 9.03 17.27
N LYS A 118 -14.90 9.74 16.41
CA LYS A 118 -15.44 10.48 15.27
C LYS A 118 -15.17 9.66 14.02
N ILE A 119 -16.23 9.29 13.31
CA ILE A 119 -16.15 8.40 12.15
C ILE A 119 -16.74 9.13 10.95
N GLY A 120 -15.97 9.21 9.86
CA GLY A 120 -16.37 9.84 8.61
C GLY A 120 -17.41 9.05 7.83
N ASN A 121 -17.74 9.54 6.64
CA ASN A 121 -18.72 8.92 5.75
C ASN A 121 -18.09 7.73 5.00
N GLY A 122 -18.90 6.74 4.65
CA GLY A 122 -18.42 5.63 3.82
C GLY A 122 -17.43 4.69 4.52
N VAL A 123 -17.25 4.80 5.84
CA VAL A 123 -16.32 3.97 6.61
C VAL A 123 -16.83 2.54 6.76
N TYR A 124 -15.92 1.57 6.67
CA TYR A 124 -16.14 0.18 7.03
C TYR A 124 -15.36 -0.18 8.29
N ILE A 125 -16.00 -0.79 9.29
CA ILE A 125 -15.34 -1.37 10.47
C ILE A 125 -15.79 -2.82 10.61
N GLY A 126 -14.83 -3.74 10.50
CA GLY A 126 -15.04 -5.18 10.55
C GLY A 126 -15.29 -5.71 11.98
N ALA A 127 -15.76 -6.95 12.03
CA ALA A 127 -16.09 -7.62 13.29
C ALA A 127 -14.88 -7.78 14.23
N ASN A 128 -15.14 -7.78 15.53
CA ASN A 128 -14.17 -7.96 16.62
C ASN A 128 -13.09 -6.87 16.69
N SER A 129 -13.28 -5.74 16.00
CA SER A 129 -12.39 -4.61 16.13
C SER A 129 -12.75 -3.78 17.38
N ILE A 130 -11.72 -3.24 18.04
CA ILE A 130 -11.84 -2.38 19.21
C ILE A 130 -11.29 -1.01 18.83
N ILE A 131 -12.13 0.01 18.90
CA ILE A 131 -11.83 1.38 18.47
C ILE A 131 -11.97 2.31 19.68
N GLY A 132 -10.87 2.93 20.08
CA GLY A 132 -10.83 3.90 21.18
C GLY A 132 -11.37 5.29 20.81
N LYS A 133 -10.85 6.32 21.48
CA LYS A 133 -11.14 7.73 21.17
C LYS A 133 -10.28 8.18 19.97
N VAL A 134 -10.84 8.07 18.78
CA VAL A 134 -10.14 8.25 17.48
C VAL A 134 -10.87 9.24 16.57
N GLU A 135 -10.16 9.72 15.55
CA GLU A 135 -10.75 10.39 14.38
C GLU A 135 -10.45 9.55 13.15
N ILE A 136 -11.47 9.14 12.38
CA ILE A 136 -11.35 8.34 11.16
C ILE A 136 -12.01 9.11 10.03
N GLY A 137 -11.25 9.33 8.96
CA GLY A 137 -11.70 10.04 7.76
C GLY A 137 -12.63 9.23 6.86
N ASP A 138 -13.06 9.85 5.78
CA ASP A 138 -14.06 9.31 4.85
C ASP A 138 -13.52 8.09 4.06
N ASN A 139 -14.41 7.15 3.72
CA ASN A 139 -14.13 5.95 2.91
C ASN A 139 -13.03 5.02 3.45
N THR A 140 -12.62 5.20 4.70
CA THR A 140 -11.59 4.38 5.34
C THR A 140 -12.14 2.99 5.70
N GLN A 141 -11.30 1.97 5.53
CA GLN A 141 -11.65 0.58 5.75
C GLN A 141 -10.79 -0.01 6.87
N ILE A 142 -11.42 -0.32 7.98
CA ILE A 142 -10.81 -1.05 9.11
C ILE A 142 -11.31 -2.49 9.05
N MET A 143 -10.44 -3.44 8.71
CA MET A 143 -10.83 -4.85 8.63
C MET A 143 -11.14 -5.44 10.02
N GLY A 144 -11.46 -6.71 10.09
CA GLY A 144 -11.78 -7.35 11.38
C GLY A 144 -10.56 -7.57 12.28
N ASN A 145 -10.81 -7.72 13.59
CA ASN A 145 -9.78 -7.98 14.63
C ASN A 145 -8.70 -6.89 14.73
N VAL A 146 -9.01 -5.65 14.40
CA VAL A 146 -8.10 -4.51 14.54
C VAL A 146 -8.27 -3.87 15.91
N TRP A 147 -7.16 -3.52 16.57
CA TRP A 147 -7.18 -2.73 17.79
C TRP A 147 -6.62 -1.32 17.51
N ILE A 148 -7.40 -0.28 17.85
CA ILE A 148 -6.99 1.11 17.74
C ILE A 148 -7.19 1.78 19.09
N GLY A 149 -6.10 2.20 19.70
CA GLY A 149 -6.08 2.92 20.97
C GLY A 149 -6.59 4.34 20.86
N ASP A 150 -6.50 5.08 21.98
CA ASP A 150 -6.88 6.49 22.01
C ASP A 150 -5.86 7.39 21.29
N ASN A 151 -6.27 8.62 20.93
CA ASN A 151 -5.43 9.64 20.29
C ASN A 151 -4.86 9.24 18.93
N VAL A 152 -5.54 8.36 18.21
CA VAL A 152 -5.20 7.99 16.83
C VAL A 152 -6.06 8.79 15.86
N LYS A 153 -5.41 9.42 14.87
CA LYS A 153 -6.05 10.08 13.74
C LYS A 153 -5.73 9.33 12.47
N ILE A 154 -6.77 8.99 11.71
CA ILE A 154 -6.69 8.28 10.44
C ILE A 154 -7.37 9.14 9.39
N GLY A 155 -6.70 9.39 8.29
CA GLY A 155 -7.20 10.17 7.15
C GLY A 155 -8.24 9.45 6.31
N ASP A 156 -8.47 9.99 5.11
CA ASP A 156 -9.42 9.48 4.14
C ASP A 156 -8.84 8.32 3.31
N ASN A 157 -9.70 7.41 2.84
CA ASN A 157 -9.35 6.28 1.96
C ASN A 157 -8.26 5.34 2.52
N VAL A 158 -8.03 5.34 3.82
CA VAL A 158 -7.04 4.47 4.47
C VAL A 158 -7.57 3.03 4.52
N ILE A 159 -6.67 2.06 4.32
CA ILE A 159 -6.99 0.64 4.49
C ILE A 159 -6.13 0.08 5.62
N VAL A 160 -6.79 -0.41 6.68
CA VAL A 160 -6.15 -1.12 7.79
C VAL A 160 -6.56 -2.58 7.73
N GLN A 161 -5.62 -3.44 7.38
CA GLN A 161 -5.86 -4.88 7.25
C GLN A 161 -6.05 -5.56 8.62
N ALA A 162 -6.56 -6.79 8.58
CA ALA A 162 -6.92 -7.54 9.77
C ALA A 162 -5.75 -7.75 10.74
N GLY A 163 -6.04 -7.68 12.02
CA GLY A 163 -5.06 -7.94 13.09
C GLY A 163 -4.09 -6.81 13.38
N CYS A 164 -4.21 -5.65 12.73
CA CYS A 164 -3.36 -4.49 13.05
C CYS A 164 -3.59 -3.99 14.47
N VAL A 165 -2.52 -3.49 15.09
CA VAL A 165 -2.52 -2.86 16.41
C VAL A 165 -1.98 -1.44 16.27
N LEU A 166 -2.80 -0.42 16.52
CA LEU A 166 -2.46 0.98 16.38
C LEU A 166 -2.58 1.69 17.73
N GLY A 167 -1.47 2.18 18.26
CA GLY A 167 -1.45 2.95 19.51
C GLY A 167 -1.17 2.14 20.77
N ALA A 168 -0.56 0.96 20.64
CA ALA A 168 0.06 0.31 21.80
C ALA A 168 1.26 1.14 22.29
N ASP A 169 1.60 1.02 23.57
CA ASP A 169 2.80 1.66 24.13
C ASP A 169 4.06 1.12 23.48
N GLY A 170 4.96 2.02 23.11
CA GLY A 170 6.27 1.66 22.60
C GLY A 170 7.22 1.13 23.67
N HIS A 171 8.36 0.59 23.25
CA HIS A 171 9.40 0.05 24.13
C HIS A 171 10.34 1.16 24.60
N GLY A 172 9.89 2.00 25.53
CA GLY A 172 10.67 3.06 26.16
C GLY A 172 10.84 2.85 27.67
N TYR A 173 12.04 2.53 28.14
CA TYR A 173 12.32 2.31 29.54
C TYR A 173 13.59 3.00 30.00
N ASN A 174 13.53 3.63 31.19
CA ASN A 174 14.69 4.14 31.92
C ASN A 174 14.95 3.25 33.13
N ARG A 175 16.15 3.30 33.68
CA ARG A 175 16.49 2.60 34.93
C ARG A 175 16.54 3.59 36.05
N ASP A 176 15.88 3.28 37.18
CA ASP A 176 16.04 4.04 38.40
C ASP A 176 17.37 3.67 39.11
N ASN A 177 17.59 4.24 40.31
CA ASN A 177 18.82 4.03 41.09
C ASN A 177 19.03 2.55 41.50
N ASP A 178 17.94 1.77 41.59
CA ASP A 178 17.97 0.33 41.93
C ASP A 178 18.02 -0.54 40.66
N LYS A 179 18.25 0.07 39.47
CA LYS A 179 18.29 -0.57 38.14
C LYS A 179 16.93 -1.15 37.70
N LYS A 180 15.83 -0.81 38.34
CA LYS A 180 14.49 -1.21 37.94
C LYS A 180 14.08 -0.45 36.70
N ALA A 181 13.49 -1.16 35.73
CA ALA A 181 12.97 -0.55 34.51
C ALA A 181 11.70 0.25 34.81
N ILE A 182 11.70 1.52 34.50
CA ILE A 182 10.56 2.43 34.61
C ILE A 182 10.14 2.82 33.18
N GLN A 183 8.90 2.53 32.85
CA GLN A 183 8.35 2.83 31.51
C GLN A 183 8.26 4.35 31.31
N PHE A 184 8.70 4.80 30.15
CA PHE A 184 8.45 6.17 29.69
C PHE A 184 7.03 6.28 29.12
N PRO A 185 6.25 7.33 29.45
CA PRO A 185 4.87 7.44 29.00
C PRO A 185 4.76 7.63 27.49
N HIS A 186 3.83 6.91 26.86
CA HIS A 186 3.51 7.01 25.43
C HIS A 186 2.11 7.59 25.26
N ILE A 187 1.99 8.92 25.25
CA ILE A 187 0.72 9.68 25.21
C ILE A 187 0.57 10.59 24.00
N GLY A 188 1.56 10.56 23.08
CA GLY A 188 1.64 11.48 21.95
C GLY A 188 0.66 11.20 20.81
N GLY A 189 0.19 9.96 20.67
CA GLY A 189 -0.76 9.58 19.62
C GLY A 189 -0.12 9.13 18.31
N ILE A 190 -0.99 8.87 17.33
CA ILE A 190 -0.61 8.47 15.96
C ILE A 190 -1.35 9.35 14.96
N ILE A 191 -0.69 9.69 13.86
CA ILE A 191 -1.30 10.28 12.66
C ILE A 191 -1.02 9.36 11.48
N ILE A 192 -2.08 8.92 10.82
CA ILE A 192 -2.04 8.20 9.55
C ILE A 192 -2.72 9.11 8.53
N GLU A 193 -1.95 9.57 7.53
CA GLU A 193 -2.49 10.47 6.50
C GLU A 193 -3.32 9.71 5.47
N ASP A 194 -3.90 10.43 4.49
CA ASP A 194 -4.81 9.86 3.50
C ASP A 194 -4.11 8.82 2.60
N ASP A 195 -4.91 7.94 2.01
CA ASP A 195 -4.49 6.91 1.04
C ASP A 195 -3.42 5.93 1.55
N VAL A 196 -3.18 5.84 2.86
CA VAL A 196 -2.24 4.88 3.47
C VAL A 196 -2.86 3.48 3.49
N GLU A 197 -2.02 2.45 3.28
CA GLU A 197 -2.42 1.06 3.49
C GLU A 197 -1.50 0.41 4.53
N LEU A 198 -2.11 -0.24 5.53
CA LEU A 198 -1.43 -1.04 6.54
C LEU A 198 -1.79 -2.51 6.35
N GLY A 199 -0.79 -3.33 6.09
CA GLY A 199 -0.91 -4.77 5.90
C GLY A 199 -1.28 -5.52 7.20
N ALA A 200 -1.70 -6.75 7.07
CA ALA A 200 -2.20 -7.56 8.18
C ALA A 200 -1.16 -7.73 9.30
N ASN A 201 -1.63 -7.66 10.55
CA ASN A 201 -0.80 -7.80 11.77
C ASN A 201 0.34 -6.77 11.87
N THR A 202 0.24 -5.65 11.21
CA THR A 202 1.18 -4.54 11.37
C THR A 202 0.90 -3.81 12.68
N CYS A 203 1.98 -3.49 13.42
CA CYS A 203 1.92 -2.76 14.68
C CYS A 203 2.52 -1.37 14.51
N VAL A 204 1.78 -0.35 14.96
CA VAL A 204 2.24 1.04 15.01
C VAL A 204 2.15 1.51 16.44
N ASP A 205 3.31 1.79 17.05
CA ASP A 205 3.39 2.22 18.43
C ASP A 205 2.92 3.67 18.59
N ASN A 206 2.30 3.92 19.72
CA ASN A 206 1.94 5.27 20.17
C ASN A 206 3.23 6.12 20.31
N GLY A 207 3.17 7.35 19.89
CA GLY A 207 4.27 8.27 20.13
C GLY A 207 4.42 8.59 21.63
N ALA A 208 5.64 8.85 22.09
CA ALA A 208 5.88 9.16 23.51
C ALA A 208 5.22 10.51 23.90
N LEU A 209 5.86 11.62 23.61
CA LEU A 209 5.32 12.98 23.85
C LEU A 209 4.89 13.69 22.57
N THR A 210 5.30 13.16 21.41
CA THR A 210 4.88 13.62 20.08
C THR A 210 4.37 12.43 19.28
N GLN A 211 3.71 12.68 18.16
CA GLN A 211 3.05 11.64 17.38
C GLN A 211 4.05 10.72 16.64
N THR A 212 3.67 9.47 16.45
CA THR A 212 4.13 8.61 15.36
C THR A 212 3.34 8.98 14.10
N ILE A 213 4.00 9.13 12.95
CA ILE A 213 3.38 9.66 11.73
C ILE A 213 3.63 8.72 10.56
N ILE A 214 2.58 8.40 9.80
CA ILE A 214 2.66 7.71 8.52
C ILE A 214 2.09 8.63 7.45
N GLY A 215 2.96 9.08 6.54
CA GLY A 215 2.64 10.08 5.53
C GLY A 215 1.81 9.54 4.37
N TYR A 216 1.18 10.47 3.67
CA TYR A 216 0.26 10.26 2.55
C TYR A 216 0.69 9.17 1.58
N GLY A 217 -0.24 8.30 1.21
CA GLY A 217 -0.06 7.30 0.14
C GLY A 217 0.92 6.18 0.46
N SER A 218 1.50 6.13 1.66
CA SER A 218 2.47 5.09 2.03
C SER A 218 1.81 3.72 2.13
N LYS A 219 2.56 2.68 1.73
CA LYS A 219 2.11 1.29 1.69
C LYS A 219 3.01 0.46 2.60
N ILE A 220 2.46 0.06 3.72
CA ILE A 220 3.14 -0.74 4.74
C ILE A 220 2.59 -2.16 4.66
N ASP A 221 3.44 -3.12 4.37
CA ASP A 221 3.04 -4.52 4.18
C ASP A 221 2.80 -5.25 5.51
N ASN A 222 2.48 -6.52 5.44
CA ASN A 222 2.14 -7.37 6.58
C ASN A 222 3.30 -7.52 7.58
N LEU A 223 2.98 -7.65 8.85
CA LEU A 223 3.94 -7.94 9.92
C LEU A 223 5.06 -6.89 10.04
N VAL A 224 4.79 -5.64 9.69
CA VAL A 224 5.73 -4.54 9.90
C VAL A 224 5.55 -3.97 11.31
N HIS A 225 6.67 -3.63 11.95
CA HIS A 225 6.66 -2.87 13.20
C HIS A 225 7.15 -1.45 12.98
N VAL A 226 6.33 -0.47 13.38
CA VAL A 226 6.66 0.95 13.37
C VAL A 226 6.72 1.43 14.82
N GLY A 227 7.91 1.69 15.31
CA GLY A 227 8.16 2.09 16.69
C GLY A 227 7.68 3.51 17.02
N HIS A 228 7.72 3.85 18.30
CA HIS A 228 7.27 5.15 18.80
C HIS A 228 8.00 6.33 18.17
N ASN A 229 7.31 7.43 17.92
CA ASN A 229 7.86 8.67 17.35
C ASN A 229 8.48 8.53 15.96
N VAL A 230 8.32 7.42 15.28
CA VAL A 230 8.75 7.24 13.89
C VAL A 230 7.98 8.20 12.97
N LYS A 231 8.67 8.76 12.00
CA LYS A 231 8.08 9.58 10.94
C LYS A 231 8.35 8.91 9.60
N ILE A 232 7.32 8.39 8.98
CA ILE A 232 7.35 7.86 7.62
C ILE A 232 6.81 8.96 6.69
N GLY A 233 7.57 9.28 5.65
CA GLY A 233 7.22 10.28 4.65
C GLY A 233 6.09 9.83 3.71
N LYS A 234 5.93 10.54 2.59
CA LYS A 234 4.88 10.29 1.59
C LYS A 234 5.29 9.20 0.63
N CYS A 235 4.30 8.37 0.23
CA CYS A 235 4.49 7.32 -0.79
C CYS A 235 5.69 6.40 -0.51
N VAL A 236 5.93 6.11 0.77
CA VAL A 236 6.96 5.17 1.21
C VAL A 236 6.41 3.75 1.11
N HIS A 237 7.23 2.83 0.60
CA HIS A 237 6.88 1.41 0.61
C HIS A 237 7.75 0.66 1.63
N ILE A 238 7.11 -0.07 2.55
CA ILE A 238 7.81 -0.92 3.51
C ILE A 238 7.28 -2.34 3.35
N ALA A 239 8.12 -3.24 2.88
CA ALA A 239 7.75 -4.63 2.65
C ALA A 239 7.72 -5.44 3.95
N ALA A 240 7.10 -6.62 3.87
CA ALA A 240 6.77 -7.47 5.00
C ALA A 240 7.95 -7.82 5.91
N ASN A 241 7.64 -8.07 7.19
CA ASN A 241 8.60 -8.43 8.25
C ASN A 241 9.71 -7.37 8.49
N SER A 242 9.50 -6.13 8.08
CA SER A 242 10.45 -5.05 8.36
C SER A 242 10.15 -4.40 9.72
N SER A 243 11.16 -3.81 10.35
CA SER A 243 11.03 -3.07 11.60
C SER A 243 11.74 -1.72 11.53
N VAL A 244 11.04 -0.67 11.93
CA VAL A 244 11.57 0.68 12.04
C VAL A 244 11.53 1.05 13.51
N ALA A 245 12.70 1.07 14.16
CA ALA A 245 12.79 1.37 15.58
C ALA A 245 12.51 2.85 15.89
N GLY A 246 12.26 3.13 17.15
CA GLY A 246 11.75 4.42 17.63
C GLY A 246 12.52 5.64 17.14
N SER A 247 11.83 6.77 17.03
CA SER A 247 12.40 8.08 16.66
C SER A 247 13.09 8.15 15.29
N SER A 248 12.97 7.11 14.47
CA SER A 248 13.55 7.08 13.12
C SER A 248 12.71 7.88 12.12
N VAL A 249 13.36 8.35 11.07
CA VAL A 249 12.72 9.11 9.98
C VAL A 249 13.01 8.41 8.66
N ILE A 250 11.95 8.13 7.90
CA ILE A 250 12.03 7.60 6.53
C ILE A 250 11.53 8.68 5.59
N GLY A 251 12.38 9.13 4.67
CA GLY A 251 12.06 10.18 3.71
C GLY A 251 11.09 9.72 2.60
N ASP A 252 10.52 10.71 1.91
CA ASP A 252 9.50 10.50 0.87
C ASP A 252 9.99 9.55 -0.24
N TYR A 253 9.07 8.75 -0.80
CA TYR A 253 9.31 7.84 -1.94
C TYR A 253 10.38 6.77 -1.70
N SER A 254 10.75 6.52 -0.45
CA SER A 254 11.75 5.49 -0.12
C SER A 254 11.11 4.10 -0.06
N GLU A 255 11.90 3.09 -0.41
CA GLU A 255 11.51 1.70 -0.44
C GLU A 255 12.38 0.87 0.51
N LEU A 256 11.76 0.23 1.49
CA LEU A 256 12.37 -0.73 2.39
C LEU A 256 11.86 -2.13 2.01
N TRP A 257 12.77 -2.97 1.52
CA TRP A 257 12.42 -4.32 1.08
C TRP A 257 12.24 -5.28 2.25
N LEU A 258 11.83 -6.52 1.97
CA LEU A 258 11.47 -7.53 2.98
C LEU A 258 12.53 -7.66 4.07
N GLY A 259 12.11 -7.69 5.32
CA GLY A 259 12.95 -7.97 6.48
C GLY A 259 14.00 -6.90 6.78
N VAL A 260 13.81 -5.66 6.35
CA VAL A 260 14.70 -4.54 6.69
C VAL A 260 14.53 -4.18 8.16
N SER A 261 15.64 -3.98 8.87
CA SER A 261 15.66 -3.49 10.24
C SER A 261 16.37 -2.13 10.29
N VAL A 262 15.67 -1.12 10.80
CA VAL A 262 16.22 0.23 11.01
C VAL A 262 16.41 0.46 12.49
N ALA A 263 17.62 0.79 12.90
CA ALA A 263 17.95 1.06 14.30
C ALA A 263 17.31 2.37 14.79
N ASP A 264 17.23 2.53 16.10
CA ASP A 264 16.64 3.70 16.76
C ASP A 264 17.28 5.02 16.33
N GLY A 265 16.48 6.06 16.11
CA GLY A 265 16.93 7.41 15.79
C GLY A 265 17.59 7.58 14.41
N ILE A 266 17.51 6.60 13.54
CA ILE A 266 18.11 6.64 12.20
C ILE A 266 17.26 7.49 11.23
N LYS A 267 17.98 8.27 10.41
CA LYS A 267 17.36 9.02 9.30
C LYS A 267 17.73 8.38 7.97
N ILE A 268 16.73 7.95 7.21
CA ILE A 268 16.83 7.56 5.80
C ILE A 268 16.22 8.69 4.99
N GLY A 269 16.99 9.24 4.06
CA GLY A 269 16.55 10.36 3.20
C GLY A 269 15.51 9.95 2.17
N ASP A 270 15.13 10.88 1.31
CA ASP A 270 14.13 10.66 0.27
C ASP A 270 14.64 9.76 -0.85
N ASN A 271 13.72 9.05 -1.52
CA ASN A 271 14.02 8.24 -2.70
C ASN A 271 15.17 7.24 -2.49
N CYS A 272 15.22 6.66 -1.30
CA CYS A 272 16.20 5.63 -0.95
C CYS A 272 15.63 4.24 -1.25
N ASN A 273 16.53 3.29 -1.59
CA ASN A 273 16.17 1.90 -1.78
C ASN A 273 17.02 1.03 -0.84
N ILE A 274 16.36 0.43 0.16
CA ILE A 274 17.01 -0.40 1.18
C ILE A 274 16.70 -1.86 0.87
N GLY A 275 17.71 -2.61 0.45
CA GLY A 275 17.56 -3.97 -0.03
C GLY A 275 17.16 -4.98 1.05
N ILE A 276 16.68 -6.12 0.58
CA ILE A 276 16.16 -7.22 1.41
C ILE A 276 17.12 -7.61 2.54
N GLY A 277 16.59 -7.81 3.76
CA GLY A 277 17.34 -8.26 4.93
C GLY A 277 18.41 -7.30 5.43
N SER A 278 18.40 -6.05 5.01
CA SER A 278 19.38 -5.05 5.44
C SER A 278 19.17 -4.59 6.88
N VAL A 279 20.28 -4.34 7.60
CA VAL A 279 20.27 -3.75 8.94
C VAL A 279 20.90 -2.36 8.89
N VAL A 280 20.07 -1.33 8.99
CA VAL A 280 20.45 0.08 8.85
C VAL A 280 20.77 0.64 10.22
N ILE A 281 22.04 0.87 10.50
CA ILE A 281 22.56 1.39 11.79
C ILE A 281 23.23 2.77 11.68
N LYS A 282 23.13 3.40 10.52
CA LYS A 282 23.66 4.76 10.25
C LYS A 282 22.70 5.48 9.32
N ASN A 283 22.66 6.81 9.41
CA ASN A 283 21.87 7.64 8.51
C ASN A 283 22.23 7.37 7.04
N VAL A 284 21.23 7.44 6.19
CA VAL A 284 21.35 7.27 4.75
C VAL A 284 20.91 8.57 4.08
N GLU A 285 21.76 9.15 3.25
CA GLU A 285 21.42 10.33 2.46
C GLU A 285 20.39 10.00 1.37
N SER A 286 19.67 11.02 0.90
CA SER A 286 18.68 10.87 -0.16
C SER A 286 19.26 10.27 -1.45
N ASN A 287 18.44 9.56 -2.22
CA ASN A 287 18.78 8.93 -3.51
C ASN A 287 19.84 7.84 -3.42
N LYS A 288 19.94 7.14 -2.30
CA LYS A 288 20.93 6.06 -2.08
C LYS A 288 20.28 4.68 -2.12
N LYS A 289 21.08 3.72 -2.59
CA LYS A 289 20.77 2.28 -2.48
C LYS A 289 21.69 1.66 -1.42
N CYS A 290 21.11 0.93 -0.48
CA CYS A 290 21.82 0.29 0.61
C CYS A 290 21.47 -1.19 0.71
N PHE A 291 22.47 -2.04 1.01
CA PHE A 291 22.28 -3.48 1.18
C PHE A 291 23.15 -4.00 2.31
N GLY A 292 22.72 -5.10 2.91
CA GLY A 292 23.51 -5.95 3.79
C GLY A 292 23.32 -5.71 5.27
N ASN A 293 24.05 -6.50 6.07
CA ASN A 293 24.07 -6.44 7.53
C ASN A 293 25.54 -6.31 8.03
N PRO A 294 25.98 -5.16 8.52
CA PRO A 294 25.26 -3.89 8.49
C PRO A 294 25.13 -3.33 7.06
N ALA A 295 24.08 -2.55 6.81
CA ALA A 295 23.82 -1.96 5.49
C ALA A 295 24.94 -1.01 5.05
N ARG A 296 25.29 -1.08 3.78
CA ARG A 296 26.29 -0.22 3.12
C ARG A 296 25.67 0.43 1.88
N VAL A 297 26.07 1.66 1.61
CA VAL A 297 25.69 2.38 0.39
C VAL A 297 26.44 1.77 -0.79
N TYR A 298 25.71 1.41 -1.84
CA TYR A 298 26.29 1.01 -3.11
C TYR A 298 26.37 2.23 -4.04
N SER A 299 27.51 2.39 -4.71
CA SER A 299 27.64 3.41 -5.75
C SER A 299 26.63 3.18 -6.89
N ASN A 300 26.14 4.25 -7.48
CA ASN A 300 24.96 4.32 -8.38
C ASN A 300 25.00 3.49 -9.69
N ASN A 301 25.79 2.43 -9.81
CA ASN A 301 25.98 1.65 -11.03
C ASN A 301 25.37 0.24 -11.01
N ILE A 302 24.36 0.00 -10.18
CA ILE A 302 23.55 -1.22 -10.33
C ILE A 302 22.33 -0.83 -11.17
N LYS A 303 22.42 -1.12 -12.49
CA LYS A 303 21.30 -1.08 -13.42
C LYS A 303 20.31 -2.19 -13.13
#